data_8a94ed037eef17564191777aef881cc9
#
_entry.id   8a94ed037eef17564191777aef881cc9
#
_cell.length_a   1.000
_cell.length_b   1.000
_cell.length_c   1.000
_cell.angle_alpha   90.00
_cell.angle_beta   90.00
_cell.angle_gamma   90.00
#
_symmetry.space_group_name_H-M   'P 1'
#
loop_
_entity.id
_entity.type
_entity.pdbx_description
1 polymer ?
#
loop_
_entity_poly.entity_id
_entity_poly.type
_entity_poly.pdbx_seq_one_letter_code
_entity_poly.pdbx_strand_id
1 'polypeptide(L)'
;MARKHWPICSGGRSQLIVYHFMLGPGWEEGCKSCSYLADHFDGANWHLPHRDVTFVVISRAPLSEIEAYKKRMGWRFKWLSSHGSDFNFDNHVSFTKEDEKKNKAYYNYEIGEFINDEMPGLSVFYKDENGDVFHTYSTFARGLDILVGAYNFLDLVPKGRDEDHLDFTMDWVRRHDQY
;
A
#
# COMPACT_ATOMS: atom_id res chain seq x y z
N MET A 1 -7.16 14.86 -0.32
CA MET A 1 -7.37 14.55 1.12
C MET A 1 -7.50 15.86 1.87
N ALA A 2 -8.70 16.37 1.99
CA ALA A 2 -8.90 17.72 2.50
C ALA A 2 -8.53 17.81 4.00
N ARG A 3 -8.23 19.03 4.47
CA ARG A 3 -7.89 19.41 5.86
C ARG A 3 -8.76 18.71 6.94
N LYS A 4 -9.98 18.26 6.62
CA LYS A 4 -10.92 17.62 7.55
C LYS A 4 -10.52 16.20 7.97
N HIS A 5 -9.82 15.44 7.14
CA HIS A 5 -9.46 14.04 7.42
C HIS A 5 -8.03 13.87 7.93
N TRP A 6 -7.20 14.93 7.83
CA TRP A 6 -5.81 14.89 8.27
C TRP A 6 -5.64 14.41 9.71
N PRO A 7 -6.36 14.95 10.72
CA PRO A 7 -6.17 14.54 12.11
C PRO A 7 -6.44 13.04 12.34
N ILE A 8 -7.42 12.49 11.60
CA ILE A 8 -7.77 11.06 11.70
C ILE A 8 -6.66 10.19 11.15
N CYS A 9 -6.05 10.59 10.03
CA CYS A 9 -5.00 9.82 9.38
C CYS A 9 -3.65 9.99 10.11
N SER A 10 -3.23 11.24 10.36
CA SER A 10 -1.88 11.57 10.82
C SER A 10 -1.66 11.41 12.33
N GLY A 11 -2.74 11.24 13.13
CA GLY A 11 -2.61 11.19 14.58
C GLY A 11 -1.96 12.44 15.19
N GLY A 12 -2.11 13.60 14.54
CA GLY A 12 -1.55 14.88 14.96
C GLY A 12 -0.15 15.21 14.44
N ARG A 13 0.52 14.26 13.76
CA ARG A 13 1.87 14.44 13.20
C ARG A 13 1.85 15.21 11.88
N SER A 14 2.98 15.84 11.56
CA SER A 14 3.10 16.62 10.32
C SER A 14 3.38 15.78 9.08
N GLN A 15 3.92 14.57 9.23
CA GLN A 15 4.27 13.69 8.14
C GLN A 15 3.40 12.43 8.12
N LEU A 16 2.91 12.06 6.94
CA LEU A 16 2.04 10.90 6.75
C LEU A 16 2.52 10.08 5.57
N ILE A 17 2.81 8.81 5.83
CA ILE A 17 3.06 7.80 4.81
C ILE A 17 1.79 6.95 4.68
N VAL A 18 1.31 6.79 3.47
CA VAL A 18 0.15 5.97 3.12
C VAL A 18 0.61 4.84 2.20
N TYR A 19 0.47 3.60 2.64
CA TYR A 19 0.61 2.45 1.77
C TYR A 19 -0.77 2.06 1.21
N HIS A 20 -0.89 2.04 -0.11
CA HIS A 20 -2.09 1.61 -0.82
C HIS A 20 -2.03 0.09 -1.00
N PHE A 21 -2.76 -0.63 -0.15
CA PHE A 21 -2.80 -2.08 -0.14
C PHE A 21 -3.95 -2.58 -1.01
N MET A 22 -3.67 -3.51 -1.91
CA MET A 22 -4.66 -4.10 -2.81
C MET A 22 -5.63 -5.03 -2.05
N LEU A 23 -6.76 -4.48 -1.64
CA LEU A 23 -7.91 -5.17 -1.10
C LEU A 23 -9.16 -4.40 -1.53
N GLY A 24 -9.79 -4.84 -2.61
CA GLY A 24 -11.03 -4.25 -3.16
C GLY A 24 -12.28 -4.76 -2.44
N PRO A 25 -13.42 -4.09 -2.60
CA PRO A 25 -14.69 -4.55 -2.04
C PRO A 25 -15.06 -5.96 -2.53
N GLY A 26 -15.41 -6.84 -1.60
CA GLY A 26 -15.80 -8.22 -1.89
C GLY A 26 -14.64 -9.17 -2.17
N TRP A 27 -13.39 -8.73 -2.05
CA TRP A 27 -12.25 -9.64 -2.12
C TRP A 27 -12.18 -10.48 -0.84
N GLU A 28 -12.08 -11.80 -0.98
CA GLU A 28 -11.96 -12.72 0.16
C GLU A 28 -10.61 -12.58 0.87
N GLU A 29 -9.57 -12.22 0.12
CA GLU A 29 -8.20 -12.12 0.61
C GLU A 29 -7.47 -10.93 -0.04
N GLY A 30 -6.57 -10.32 0.73
CA GLY A 30 -5.63 -9.32 0.19
C GLY A 30 -4.61 -9.92 -0.78
N CYS A 31 -4.09 -9.10 -1.66
CA CYS A 31 -3.02 -9.49 -2.59
C CYS A 31 -1.83 -10.11 -1.83
N LYS A 32 -1.31 -11.25 -2.31
CA LYS A 32 -0.20 -11.97 -1.66
C LYS A 32 1.09 -11.14 -1.58
N SER A 33 1.43 -10.43 -2.65
CA SER A 33 2.63 -9.58 -2.70
C SER A 33 2.49 -8.34 -1.79
N CYS A 34 1.30 -7.74 -1.71
CA CYS A 34 1.02 -6.68 -0.75
C CYS A 34 1.11 -7.19 0.69
N SER A 35 0.66 -8.43 0.96
CA SER A 35 0.76 -9.06 2.28
C SER A 35 2.21 -9.30 2.68
N TYR A 36 3.02 -9.82 1.76
CA TYR A 36 4.46 -9.99 1.95
C TYR A 36 5.16 -8.67 2.34
N LEU A 37 4.83 -7.58 1.65
CA LEU A 37 5.35 -6.26 1.98
C LEU A 37 4.84 -5.78 3.34
N ALA A 38 3.55 -5.96 3.64
CA ALA A 38 2.92 -5.52 4.87
C ALA A 38 3.46 -6.22 6.14
N ASP A 39 3.97 -7.44 6.02
CA ASP A 39 4.61 -8.17 7.12
C ASP A 39 5.81 -7.42 7.73
N HIS A 40 6.39 -6.45 7.00
CA HIS A 40 7.53 -5.66 7.45
C HIS A 40 7.16 -4.33 8.14
N PHE A 41 5.87 -3.97 8.20
CA PHE A 41 5.45 -2.64 8.67
C PHE A 41 5.42 -2.50 10.18
N ASP A 42 4.99 -3.53 10.90
CA ASP A 42 4.76 -3.43 12.34
C ASP A 42 6.03 -3.07 13.12
N GLY A 43 7.20 -3.57 12.69
CA GLY A 43 8.47 -3.22 13.30
C GLY A 43 8.85 -1.75 13.13
N ALA A 44 8.70 -1.22 11.92
CA ALA A 44 8.99 0.18 11.61
C ALA A 44 8.06 1.15 12.36
N ASN A 45 6.81 0.75 12.58
CA ASN A 45 5.80 1.58 13.24
C ASN A 45 6.08 1.89 14.72
N TRP A 46 6.98 1.18 15.38
CA TRP A 46 7.45 1.56 16.71
C TRP A 46 8.34 2.80 16.69
N HIS A 47 9.07 3.04 15.62
CA HIS A 47 10.09 4.08 15.54
C HIS A 47 9.63 5.35 14.83
N LEU A 48 8.83 5.22 13.77
CA LEU A 48 8.38 6.34 12.94
C LEU A 48 7.69 7.47 13.73
N PRO A 49 6.82 7.19 14.73
CA PRO A 49 6.19 8.24 15.52
C PRO A 49 7.14 9.14 16.28
N HIS A 50 8.33 8.65 16.64
CA HIS A 50 9.37 9.43 17.33
C HIS A 50 10.13 10.39 16.38
N ARG A 51 9.84 10.31 15.08
CA ARG A 51 10.37 11.21 14.04
C ARG A 51 9.26 11.99 13.34
N ASP A 52 8.15 12.22 14.05
CA ASP A 52 6.99 12.98 13.55
C ASP A 52 6.37 12.37 12.29
N VAL A 53 6.43 11.05 12.15
CA VAL A 53 5.88 10.32 11.00
C VAL A 53 4.77 9.39 11.45
N THR A 54 3.63 9.45 10.79
CA THR A 54 2.57 8.44 10.88
C THR A 54 2.59 7.58 9.63
N PHE A 55 2.57 6.26 9.82
CA PHE A 55 2.39 5.30 8.76
C PHE A 55 0.99 4.68 8.86
N VAL A 56 0.25 4.68 7.76
CA VAL A 56 -1.06 4.01 7.67
C VAL A 56 -1.14 3.18 6.40
N VAL A 57 -1.92 2.13 6.46
CA VAL A 57 -2.34 1.35 5.28
C VAL A 57 -3.74 1.79 4.91
N ILE A 58 -4.04 1.89 3.61
CA ILE A 58 -5.38 2.22 3.10
C ILE A 58 -5.75 1.21 2.02
N SER A 59 -7.02 0.76 2.05
CA SER A 59 -7.63 -0.07 1.01
C SER A 59 -9.05 0.38 0.71
N ARG A 60 -9.56 0.04 -0.47
CA ARG A 60 -10.93 0.40 -0.88
C ARG A 60 -12.00 -0.55 -0.34
N ALA A 61 -11.63 -1.68 0.23
CA ALA A 61 -12.57 -2.60 0.88
C ALA A 61 -13.32 -1.92 2.05
N PRO A 62 -14.56 -2.34 2.36
CA PRO A 62 -15.24 -1.95 3.59
C PRO A 62 -14.41 -2.26 4.84
N LEU A 63 -14.55 -1.44 5.88
CA LEU A 63 -13.72 -1.58 7.10
C LEU A 63 -13.86 -2.98 7.75
N SER A 64 -15.04 -3.57 7.70
CA SER A 64 -15.27 -4.93 8.25
C SER A 64 -14.44 -6.01 7.55
N GLU A 65 -14.28 -5.91 6.23
CA GLU A 65 -13.45 -6.83 5.44
C GLU A 65 -11.96 -6.62 5.76
N ILE A 66 -11.53 -5.37 5.86
CA ILE A 66 -10.17 -4.99 6.27
C ILE A 66 -9.83 -5.56 7.64
N GLU A 67 -10.70 -5.36 8.64
CA GLU A 67 -10.46 -5.82 10.01
C GLU A 67 -10.42 -7.35 10.11
N ALA A 68 -11.27 -8.04 9.37
CA ALA A 68 -11.25 -9.51 9.31
C ALA A 68 -9.92 -10.02 8.77
N TYR A 69 -9.45 -9.46 7.65
CA TYR A 69 -8.18 -9.86 7.04
C TYR A 69 -6.97 -9.45 7.90
N LYS A 70 -6.96 -8.24 8.44
CA LYS A 70 -5.94 -7.75 9.39
C LYS A 70 -5.82 -8.65 10.62
N LYS A 71 -6.95 -9.09 11.19
CA LYS A 71 -6.98 -10.02 12.32
C LYS A 71 -6.40 -11.38 11.97
N ARG A 72 -6.76 -11.93 10.80
CA ARG A 72 -6.20 -13.18 10.28
C ARG A 72 -4.68 -13.11 10.21
N MET A 73 -4.16 -12.02 9.63
CA MET A 73 -2.73 -11.80 9.44
C MET A 73 -1.99 -11.32 10.70
N GLY A 74 -2.67 -11.09 11.82
CA GLY A 74 -2.05 -10.68 13.07
C GLY A 74 -1.39 -9.30 13.06
N TRP A 75 -1.63 -8.46 12.04
CA TRP A 75 -1.03 -7.13 11.90
C TRP A 75 -1.61 -6.12 12.88
N ARG A 76 -0.77 -5.18 13.36
CA ARG A 76 -1.13 -4.16 14.35
C ARG A 76 -1.17 -2.76 13.80
N PHE A 77 -0.51 -2.50 12.65
CA PHE A 77 -0.51 -1.18 12.03
C PHE A 77 -1.92 -0.64 11.79
N LYS A 78 -2.05 0.68 11.70
CA LYS A 78 -3.32 1.34 11.42
C LYS A 78 -3.71 1.09 9.97
N TRP A 79 -4.87 0.47 9.75
CA TRP A 79 -5.42 0.21 8.42
C TRP A 79 -6.77 0.90 8.30
N LEU A 80 -6.92 1.77 7.31
CA LEU A 80 -8.11 2.59 7.08
C LEU A 80 -8.81 2.14 5.81
N SER A 81 -10.13 2.32 5.78
CA SER A 81 -10.95 2.12 4.58
C SER A 81 -11.14 3.45 3.85
N SER A 82 -10.94 3.44 2.54
CA SER A 82 -11.35 4.51 1.63
C SER A 82 -12.67 4.18 0.91
N HIS A 83 -13.38 3.15 1.35
CA HIS A 83 -14.65 2.74 0.76
C HIS A 83 -15.64 3.91 0.68
N GLY A 84 -16.23 4.10 -0.50
CA GLY A 84 -17.17 5.21 -0.75
C GLY A 84 -16.52 6.59 -0.91
N SER A 85 -15.18 6.66 -1.05
CA SER A 85 -14.45 7.89 -1.37
C SER A 85 -13.63 7.75 -2.64
N ASP A 86 -13.25 8.89 -3.23
CA ASP A 86 -12.42 8.93 -4.44
C ASP A 86 -10.91 8.81 -4.13
N PHE A 87 -10.52 8.65 -2.86
CA PHE A 87 -9.12 8.72 -2.44
C PHE A 87 -8.19 7.79 -3.23
N ASN A 88 -8.56 6.53 -3.42
CA ASN A 88 -7.72 5.58 -4.16
C ASN A 88 -7.66 5.93 -5.66
N PHE A 89 -8.78 6.42 -6.23
CA PHE A 89 -8.83 6.89 -7.62
C PHE A 89 -7.97 8.13 -7.83
N ASP A 90 -8.03 9.10 -6.91
CA ASP A 90 -7.20 10.32 -6.93
C ASP A 90 -5.69 10.01 -6.84
N ASN A 91 -5.33 8.89 -6.22
CA ASN A 91 -3.94 8.43 -6.14
C ASN A 91 -3.58 7.40 -7.22
N HIS A 92 -4.45 7.17 -8.21
CA HIS A 92 -4.22 6.27 -9.34
C HIS A 92 -3.86 4.83 -8.93
N VAL A 93 -4.48 4.33 -7.87
CA VAL A 93 -4.28 2.96 -7.35
C VAL A 93 -5.57 2.14 -7.34
N SER A 94 -6.68 2.72 -7.77
CA SER A 94 -7.94 2.02 -8.08
C SER A 94 -8.46 2.53 -9.42
N PHE A 95 -9.09 1.64 -10.19
CA PHE A 95 -9.52 1.92 -11.55
C PHE A 95 -10.99 1.60 -11.74
N THR A 96 -11.58 2.24 -12.73
CA THR A 96 -13.01 2.15 -13.01
C THR A 96 -13.32 1.02 -14.01
N LYS A 97 -14.58 0.62 -14.08
CA LYS A 97 -15.06 -0.30 -15.12
C LYS A 97 -14.88 0.27 -16.56
N GLU A 98 -14.73 1.57 -16.67
CA GLU A 98 -14.44 2.24 -17.96
C GLU A 98 -12.97 2.02 -18.36
N ASP A 99 -12.04 2.09 -17.41
CA ASP A 99 -10.62 1.80 -17.64
C ASP A 99 -10.43 0.34 -18.07
N GLU A 100 -11.13 -0.59 -17.38
CA GLU A 100 -11.16 -2.00 -17.74
C GLU A 100 -11.68 -2.22 -19.19
N LYS A 101 -12.83 -1.61 -19.54
CA LYS A 101 -13.41 -1.72 -20.90
C LYS A 101 -12.50 -1.16 -21.98
N LYS A 102 -11.76 -0.10 -21.68
CA LYS A 102 -10.79 0.50 -22.60
C LYS A 102 -9.46 -0.24 -22.64
N ASN A 103 -9.24 -1.19 -21.74
CA ASN A 103 -7.96 -1.86 -21.48
C ASN A 103 -6.82 -0.85 -21.28
N LYS A 104 -7.09 0.26 -20.57
CA LYS A 104 -6.12 1.34 -20.32
C LYS A 104 -6.30 1.92 -18.94
N ALA A 105 -5.18 2.05 -18.19
CA ALA A 105 -5.13 2.69 -16.90
C ALA A 105 -3.91 3.61 -16.78
N TYR A 106 -4.06 4.74 -16.07
CA TYR A 106 -2.92 5.56 -15.70
C TYR A 106 -2.37 5.07 -14.36
N TYR A 107 -1.21 4.45 -14.39
CA TYR A 107 -0.54 3.91 -13.22
C TYR A 107 0.97 4.08 -13.34
N ASN A 108 1.65 4.32 -12.24
CA ASN A 108 3.11 4.46 -12.20
C ASN A 108 3.64 5.51 -13.20
N TYR A 109 2.92 6.65 -13.29
CA TYR A 109 3.23 7.82 -14.12
C TYR A 109 3.12 7.61 -15.64
N GLU A 110 2.47 6.54 -16.08
CA GLU A 110 2.25 6.26 -17.50
C GLU A 110 0.85 5.69 -17.76
N ILE A 111 0.41 5.77 -19.01
CA ILE A 111 -0.81 5.08 -19.46
C ILE A 111 -0.37 3.73 -20.02
N GLY A 112 -0.77 2.66 -19.35
CA GLY A 112 -0.51 1.28 -19.74
C GLY A 112 -1.79 0.46 -19.92
N GLU A 113 -1.62 -0.85 -20.07
CA GLU A 113 -2.73 -1.79 -20.08
C GLU A 113 -3.38 -1.87 -18.69
N PHE A 114 -4.70 -2.09 -18.67
CA PHE A 114 -5.41 -2.37 -17.43
C PHE A 114 -5.00 -3.77 -16.93
N ILE A 115 -4.50 -3.83 -15.70
CA ILE A 115 -4.03 -5.07 -15.08
C ILE A 115 -5.06 -5.59 -14.06
N ASN A 116 -5.55 -4.70 -13.19
CA ASN A 116 -6.47 -5.03 -12.12
C ASN A 116 -7.23 -3.77 -11.69
N ASP A 117 -8.34 -3.91 -10.98
CA ASP A 117 -9.12 -2.79 -10.43
C ASP A 117 -8.47 -2.16 -9.19
N GLU A 118 -7.48 -2.82 -8.59
CA GLU A 118 -6.62 -2.31 -7.52
C GLU A 118 -5.15 -2.51 -7.87
N MET A 119 -4.30 -1.53 -7.62
CA MET A 119 -2.84 -1.62 -7.77
C MET A 119 -2.12 -1.05 -6.52
N PRO A 120 -0.90 -1.55 -6.19
CA PRO A 120 -0.20 -1.11 -4.99
C PRO A 120 0.49 0.22 -5.21
N GLY A 121 0.68 0.98 -4.15
CA GLY A 121 1.44 2.23 -4.19
C GLY A 121 1.78 2.73 -2.79
N LEU A 122 2.61 3.75 -2.74
CA LEU A 122 2.90 4.49 -1.53
C LEU A 122 2.85 5.97 -1.84
N SER A 123 2.19 6.74 -0.99
CA SER A 123 2.12 8.20 -1.08
C SER A 123 2.56 8.83 0.23
N VAL A 124 3.28 9.94 0.14
CA VAL A 124 3.78 10.69 1.30
C VAL A 124 3.21 12.10 1.27
N PHE A 125 2.75 12.53 2.42
CA PHE A 125 2.16 13.85 2.60
C PHE A 125 2.85 14.57 3.76
N TYR A 126 2.98 15.89 3.63
CA TYR A 126 3.48 16.79 4.65
C TYR A 126 2.47 17.89 4.93
N LYS A 127 2.24 18.18 6.19
CA LYS A 127 1.44 19.31 6.63
C LYS A 127 2.35 20.37 7.26
N ASP A 128 2.35 21.57 6.69
CA ASP A 128 3.13 22.70 7.20
C ASP A 128 2.52 23.34 8.46
N GLU A 129 3.20 24.37 8.99
CA GLU A 129 2.77 25.11 10.17
C GLU A 129 1.47 25.92 9.94
N ASN A 130 1.17 26.29 8.70
CA ASN A 130 -0.08 26.96 8.30
C ASN A 130 -1.27 26.01 8.21
N GLY A 131 -1.00 24.70 8.28
CA GLY A 131 -2.00 23.64 8.13
C GLY A 131 -2.27 23.24 6.67
N ASP A 132 -1.44 23.69 5.73
CA ASP A 132 -1.53 23.27 4.34
C ASP A 132 -0.88 21.90 4.14
N VAL A 133 -1.54 21.04 3.35
CA VAL A 133 -1.12 19.66 3.12
C VAL A 133 -0.57 19.52 1.71
N PHE A 134 0.65 19.04 1.62
CA PHE A 134 1.38 18.82 0.38
C PHE A 134 1.56 17.33 0.14
N HIS A 135 1.34 16.88 -1.09
CA HIS A 135 1.77 15.57 -1.56
C HIS A 135 3.23 15.70 -2.00
N THR A 136 4.14 14.99 -1.34
CA THR A 136 5.59 15.21 -1.50
C THR A 136 6.30 14.09 -2.24
N TYR A 137 5.73 12.88 -2.25
CA TYR A 137 6.34 11.72 -2.89
C TYR A 137 5.30 10.65 -3.18
N SER A 138 5.47 9.94 -4.28
CA SER A 138 4.81 8.66 -4.54
C SER A 138 5.74 7.69 -5.25
N THR A 139 5.52 6.40 -4.99
CA THR A 139 6.17 5.30 -5.71
C THR A 139 5.21 4.14 -5.88
N PHE A 140 5.40 3.36 -6.93
CA PHE A 140 4.50 2.30 -7.34
C PHE A 140 5.29 1.08 -7.81
N ALA A 141 4.61 -0.02 -8.07
CA ALA A 141 5.19 -1.25 -8.62
C ALA A 141 6.50 -1.65 -7.93
N ARG A 142 7.58 -1.86 -8.68
CA ARG A 142 8.89 -2.27 -8.14
C ARG A 142 9.60 -1.18 -7.32
N GLY A 143 9.16 0.07 -7.39
CA GLY A 143 9.63 1.12 -6.48
C GLY A 143 9.29 0.88 -5.01
N LEU A 144 8.40 -0.07 -4.72
CA LEU A 144 8.05 -0.49 -3.36
C LEU A 144 9.04 -1.52 -2.76
N ASP A 145 9.96 -2.06 -3.54
CA ASP A 145 10.90 -3.12 -3.10
C ASP A 145 11.75 -2.72 -1.91
N ILE A 146 12.11 -1.44 -1.82
CA ILE A 146 12.86 -0.89 -0.68
C ILE A 146 12.17 -1.14 0.67
N LEU A 147 10.85 -1.32 0.68
CA LEU A 147 10.07 -1.59 1.89
C LEU A 147 9.93 -3.08 2.19
N VAL A 148 10.37 -3.96 1.30
CA VAL A 148 10.34 -5.40 1.49
C VAL A 148 11.61 -5.84 2.19
N GLY A 149 11.58 -5.87 3.52
CA GLY A 149 12.75 -6.23 4.34
C GLY A 149 13.34 -7.60 3.98
N ALA A 150 12.51 -8.58 3.65
CA ALA A 150 13.00 -9.89 3.22
C ALA A 150 13.83 -9.81 1.92
N TYR A 151 13.46 -8.96 0.96
CA TYR A 151 14.27 -8.73 -0.23
C TYR A 151 15.64 -8.12 0.11
N ASN A 152 15.66 -7.15 1.03
CA ASN A 152 16.90 -6.54 1.48
C ASN A 152 17.86 -7.60 2.09
N PHE A 153 17.33 -8.63 2.78
CA PHE A 153 18.13 -9.74 3.28
C PHE A 153 18.55 -10.71 2.15
N LEU A 154 17.64 -11.03 1.23
CA LEU A 154 17.95 -11.90 0.09
C LEU A 154 19.03 -11.31 -0.81
N ASP A 155 19.04 -10.00 -1.02
CA ASP A 155 20.05 -9.29 -1.81
C ASP A 155 21.47 -9.39 -1.19
N LEU A 156 21.61 -9.80 0.09
CA LEU A 156 22.88 -10.01 0.77
C LEU A 156 23.41 -11.45 0.69
N VAL A 157 22.60 -12.41 0.27
CA VAL A 157 23.01 -13.82 0.20
C VAL A 157 23.45 -14.23 -1.20
N PRO A 158 24.32 -15.26 -1.36
CA PRO A 158 24.92 -15.57 -2.67
C PRO A 158 23.94 -15.90 -3.80
N LYS A 159 22.76 -16.43 -3.49
CA LYS A 159 21.74 -16.71 -4.51
C LYS A 159 20.85 -15.52 -4.84
N GLY A 160 20.91 -14.46 -4.02
CA GLY A 160 20.02 -13.32 -4.19
C GLY A 160 18.53 -13.69 -4.00
N ARG A 161 17.67 -13.05 -4.77
CA ARG A 161 16.22 -13.32 -4.76
C ARG A 161 15.85 -14.62 -5.47
N ASP A 162 16.72 -15.12 -6.34
CA ASP A 162 16.57 -16.36 -7.11
C ASP A 162 15.25 -16.44 -7.90
N GLU A 163 14.88 -15.34 -8.54
CA GLU A 163 13.60 -15.16 -9.26
C GLU A 163 13.74 -15.19 -10.78
N ASP A 164 14.96 -15.23 -11.33
CA ASP A 164 15.22 -15.12 -12.77
C ASP A 164 14.60 -16.28 -13.60
N HIS A 165 14.31 -17.41 -12.95
CA HIS A 165 13.71 -18.59 -13.57
C HIS A 165 12.19 -18.62 -13.44
N LEU A 166 11.56 -17.63 -12.77
CA LEU A 166 10.13 -17.56 -12.55
C LEU A 166 9.44 -16.79 -13.70
N ASP A 167 8.26 -17.24 -14.09
CA ASP A 167 7.43 -16.53 -15.06
C ASP A 167 6.97 -15.16 -14.54
N PHE A 168 6.81 -15.05 -13.23
CA PHE A 168 6.41 -13.82 -12.57
C PHE A 168 7.21 -13.60 -11.28
N THR A 169 7.81 -12.42 -11.13
CA THR A 169 8.49 -11.98 -9.91
C THR A 169 7.55 -12.13 -8.69
N MET A 170 8.04 -12.65 -7.58
CA MET A 170 7.23 -12.97 -6.39
C MET A 170 6.26 -14.15 -6.55
N ASP A 171 6.35 -14.98 -7.58
CA ASP A 171 5.43 -16.12 -7.71
C ASP A 171 5.58 -17.16 -6.60
N TRP A 172 6.77 -17.26 -6.02
CA TRP A 172 7.06 -18.09 -4.85
C TRP A 172 6.41 -17.60 -3.55
N VAL A 173 6.04 -16.31 -3.48
CA VAL A 173 5.50 -15.69 -2.27
C VAL A 173 4.14 -16.27 -1.91
N ARG A 174 3.96 -16.59 -0.64
CA ARG A 174 2.70 -16.95 0.00
C ARG A 174 2.38 -15.93 1.10
N ARG A 175 1.15 -15.89 1.57
CA ARG A 175 0.84 -15.19 2.82
C ARG A 175 1.53 -15.93 3.95
N HIS A 176 2.02 -15.22 4.96
CA HIS A 176 2.83 -15.86 6.00
C HIS A 176 2.11 -16.98 6.77
N ASP A 177 0.77 -16.98 6.77
CA ASP A 177 -0.06 -18.04 7.35
C ASP A 177 -0.25 -19.28 6.43
N GLN A 178 0.40 -19.29 5.27
CA GLN A 178 0.31 -20.34 4.25
C GLN A 178 1.67 -21.05 3.98
N TYR A 179 2.70 -20.74 4.76
CA TYR A 179 3.99 -21.44 4.71
C TYR A 179 3.99 -22.67 5.59
#